data_74bad6f665fff8dabd13d9385aa075be
#
_entry.id   74bad6f665fff8dabd13d9385aa075be
#
_cell.length_a   1.000
_cell.length_b   1.000
_cell.length_c   1.000
_cell.angle_alpha   90.00
_cell.angle_beta   90.00
_cell.angle_gamma   90.00
#
_symmetry.space_group_name_H-M   'P 1'
#
loop_
_entity.id
_entity.type
_entity.pdbx_description
1 polymer ?
#
loop_
_entity_poly.entity_id
_entity_poly.type
_entity_poly.pdbx_seq_one_letter_code
_entity_poly.pdbx_strand_id
1 'polypeptide(L)'
;MVGGVRMTERLQVYKCEVCGNIVEVLHAGKGQLVCCNKPMKLMKENTVDAAKEKHVPVIEKTDKGYKVKVGSVAHPMEEKHYIEWIELIADGTAYRKFLNPGDNPEAEFEISAQNISAREYCTLHGLWKS
;
A
#
# COMPACT_ATOMS: atom_id res chain seq x y z
N MET A 1 15.52 -23.08 -11.66
CA MET A 1 14.21 -22.49 -11.57
C MET A 1 13.26 -23.16 -12.55
N VAL A 2 12.06 -23.19 -12.19
CA VAL A 2 11.04 -23.87 -12.98
C VAL A 2 10.50 -22.93 -14.05
N GLY A 3 10.46 -23.37 -15.30
CA GLY A 3 9.82 -22.65 -16.37
C GLY A 3 8.35 -22.40 -16.02
N GLY A 4 7.84 -21.23 -16.34
CA GLY A 4 6.47 -20.87 -16.03
C GLY A 4 6.29 -20.14 -14.70
N VAL A 5 7.34 -20.05 -13.87
CA VAL A 5 7.27 -19.23 -12.67
C VAL A 5 7.21 -17.76 -13.08
N ARG A 6 6.24 -17.05 -12.55
CA ARG A 6 6.08 -15.65 -12.83
C ARG A 6 7.08 -14.82 -12.01
N MET A 7 7.61 -13.77 -12.63
CA MET A 7 8.42 -12.79 -11.91
C MET A 7 7.55 -11.88 -11.05
N THR A 8 6.28 -11.70 -11.42
CA THR A 8 5.36 -10.79 -10.73
C THR A 8 4.08 -11.51 -10.32
N GLU A 9 3.38 -10.92 -9.37
CA GLU A 9 2.05 -11.36 -8.95
C GLU A 9 1.13 -10.16 -8.85
N ARG A 10 -0.17 -10.40 -9.06
CA ARG A 10 -1.16 -9.32 -8.94
C ARG A 10 -1.11 -8.70 -7.57
N LEU A 11 -1.25 -7.37 -7.52
CA LEU A 11 -1.24 -6.53 -6.32
C LEU A 11 0.13 -6.32 -5.70
N GLN A 12 1.19 -6.91 -6.23
CA GLN A 12 2.54 -6.55 -5.78
C GLN A 12 2.84 -5.11 -6.16
N VAL A 13 3.58 -4.44 -5.29
CA VAL A 13 4.01 -3.05 -5.49
C VAL A 13 5.52 -3.03 -5.66
N TYR A 14 5.98 -2.40 -6.75
CA TYR A 14 7.40 -2.28 -7.05
C TYR A 14 7.80 -0.82 -7.08
N LYS A 15 9.04 -0.54 -6.71
CA LYS A 15 9.60 0.81 -6.73
C LYS A 15 10.93 0.85 -7.46
N CYS A 16 11.11 1.87 -8.29
CA CYS A 16 12.42 2.17 -8.87
C CYS A 16 13.24 2.97 -7.87
N GLU A 17 14.38 2.45 -7.48
CA GLU A 17 15.22 3.14 -6.50
C GLU A 17 16.03 4.28 -7.08
N VAL A 18 15.99 4.46 -8.41
CA VAL A 18 16.68 5.57 -9.08
C VAL A 18 15.76 6.78 -9.23
N CYS A 19 14.60 6.61 -9.83
CA CYS A 19 13.69 7.73 -10.11
C CYS A 19 12.49 7.82 -9.16
N GLY A 20 12.23 6.78 -8.38
CA GLY A 20 11.12 6.79 -7.41
C GLY A 20 9.77 6.35 -7.95
N ASN A 21 9.67 5.94 -9.22
CA ASN A 21 8.41 5.42 -9.73
C ASN A 21 7.94 4.23 -8.91
N ILE A 22 6.65 4.23 -8.56
CA ILE A 22 6.01 3.10 -7.87
C ILE A 22 4.90 2.59 -8.76
N VAL A 23 4.86 1.27 -8.97
CA VAL A 23 3.83 0.62 -9.80
C VAL A 23 3.22 -0.55 -9.05
N GLU A 24 1.96 -0.82 -9.35
CA GLU A 24 1.27 -1.99 -8.83
C GLU A 24 0.95 -2.92 -9.98
N VAL A 25 1.13 -4.23 -9.75
CA VAL A 25 0.91 -5.23 -10.78
C VAL A 25 -0.58 -5.54 -10.90
N LEU A 26 -1.15 -5.30 -12.06
CA LEU A 26 -2.56 -5.62 -12.36
C LEU A 26 -2.67 -6.99 -13.04
N HIS A 27 -1.72 -7.31 -13.90
CA HIS A 27 -1.65 -8.59 -14.59
C HIS A 27 -0.25 -9.15 -14.44
N ALA A 28 -0.16 -10.35 -13.87
CA ALA A 28 1.11 -10.99 -13.60
C ALA A 28 1.66 -11.64 -14.87
N GLY A 29 2.78 -11.13 -15.34
CA GLY A 29 3.51 -11.68 -16.48
C GLY A 29 4.76 -12.41 -16.04
N LYS A 30 5.52 -12.91 -17.02
CA LYS A 30 6.76 -13.66 -16.76
C LYS A 30 8.00 -12.77 -16.77
N GLY A 31 7.86 -11.55 -17.28
CA GLY A 31 9.00 -10.65 -17.41
C GLY A 31 9.35 -9.94 -16.12
N GLN A 32 10.53 -9.38 -16.10
CA GLN A 32 11.03 -8.58 -14.99
C GLN A 32 10.67 -7.11 -15.20
N LEU A 33 10.28 -6.44 -14.11
CA LEU A 33 10.05 -5.00 -14.17
C LEU A 33 11.38 -4.27 -14.05
N VAL A 34 11.66 -3.41 -15.02
CA VAL A 34 12.91 -2.66 -15.10
C VAL A 34 12.58 -1.18 -15.29
N CYS A 35 13.25 -0.33 -14.55
CA CYS A 35 13.14 1.12 -14.70
C CYS A 35 14.52 1.73 -14.47
N CYS A 36 14.87 2.74 -15.27
CA CYS A 36 16.19 3.37 -15.19
C CYS A 36 17.36 2.36 -15.27
N ASN A 37 17.23 1.41 -16.19
CA ASN A 37 18.24 0.35 -16.43
C ASN A 37 18.53 -0.56 -15.23
N LYS A 38 17.62 -0.62 -14.27
CA LYS A 38 17.77 -1.50 -13.10
C LYS A 38 16.46 -2.22 -12.81
N PRO A 39 16.53 -3.45 -12.29
CA PRO A 39 15.32 -4.11 -11.82
C PRO A 39 14.64 -3.25 -10.75
N MET A 40 13.34 -3.13 -10.86
CA MET A 40 12.54 -2.48 -9.83
C MET A 40 12.51 -3.39 -8.59
N LYS A 41 12.47 -2.77 -7.43
CA LYS A 41 12.47 -3.48 -6.17
C LYS A 41 11.05 -3.80 -5.74
N LEU A 42 10.80 -5.08 -5.44
CA LEU A 42 9.55 -5.48 -4.82
C LEU A 42 9.47 -4.88 -3.42
N MET A 43 8.41 -4.14 -3.13
CA MET A 43 8.22 -3.56 -1.81
C MET A 43 7.69 -4.62 -0.85
N LYS A 44 8.34 -4.73 0.29
CA LYS A 44 7.91 -5.63 1.35
C LYS A 44 6.69 -5.03 2.05
N GLU A 45 5.67 -5.84 2.27
CA GLU A 45 4.52 -5.45 3.07
C GLU A 45 4.85 -5.64 4.55
N ASN A 46 5.17 -4.55 5.24
CA ASN A 46 5.48 -4.60 6.67
C ASN A 46 4.19 -4.73 7.48
N THR A 47 4.20 -5.58 8.49
CA THR A 47 3.01 -5.88 9.29
C THR A 47 3.19 -5.60 10.78
N VAL A 48 4.40 -5.27 11.20
CA VAL A 48 4.71 -5.02 12.61
C VAL A 48 5.38 -3.66 12.76
N ASP A 49 4.75 -2.77 13.53
CA ASP A 49 5.32 -1.49 13.87
C ASP A 49 6.43 -1.66 14.90
N ALA A 50 7.58 -1.06 14.65
CA ALA A 50 8.70 -1.11 15.57
C ALA A 50 8.46 -0.27 16.83
N ALA A 51 7.66 0.79 16.72
CA ALA A 51 7.37 1.67 17.84
C ALA A 51 6.08 2.46 17.57
N LYS A 52 5.28 2.64 18.62
CA LYS A 52 4.12 3.56 18.66
C LYS A 52 3.03 3.33 17.63
N GLU A 53 3.06 2.21 16.93
CA GLU A 53 1.94 1.74 16.10
C GLU A 53 1.40 2.80 15.13
N LYS A 54 2.32 3.50 14.42
CA LYS A 54 1.95 4.58 13.53
C LYS A 54 1.74 4.16 12.08
N HIS A 55 2.19 2.97 11.68
CA HIS A 55 2.23 2.57 10.29
C HIS A 55 1.23 1.49 9.90
N VAL A 56 0.96 0.54 10.78
CA VAL A 56 0.04 -0.55 10.44
C VAL A 56 -1.37 0.02 10.32
N PRO A 57 -2.01 -0.14 9.13
CA PRO A 57 -3.36 0.40 8.96
C PRO A 57 -4.37 -0.30 9.86
N VAL A 58 -5.32 0.46 10.37
CA VAL A 58 -6.41 -0.03 11.21
C VAL A 58 -7.71 0.13 10.45
N ILE A 59 -8.44 -0.95 10.27
CA ILE A 59 -9.71 -0.95 9.56
C ILE A 59 -10.86 -0.88 10.56
N GLU A 60 -11.77 0.08 10.36
CA GLU A 60 -12.98 0.23 11.17
C GLU A 60 -14.20 0.08 10.28
N LYS A 61 -15.18 -0.69 10.73
CA LYS A 61 -16.46 -0.80 10.05
C LYS A 61 -17.27 0.48 10.29
N THR A 62 -17.89 1.02 9.24
CA THR A 62 -18.78 2.17 9.33
C THR A 62 -20.16 1.81 8.80
N ASP A 63 -21.14 2.72 8.94
CA ASP A 63 -22.49 2.48 8.43
C ASP A 63 -22.52 2.25 6.93
N LYS A 64 -21.62 2.88 6.19
CA LYS A 64 -21.60 2.82 4.72
C LYS A 64 -20.49 1.94 4.16
N GLY A 65 -19.59 1.44 4.98
CA GLY A 65 -18.47 0.65 4.53
C GLY A 65 -17.36 0.55 5.54
N TYR A 66 -16.18 1.05 5.18
CA TYR A 66 -14.98 0.93 6.01
C TYR A 66 -14.20 2.22 6.04
N LYS A 67 -13.61 2.51 7.20
CA LYS A 67 -12.63 3.57 7.36
C LYS A 67 -11.29 2.93 7.66
N VAL A 68 -10.25 3.35 6.96
CA VAL A 68 -8.88 2.91 7.21
C VAL A 68 -8.09 4.07 7.79
N LYS A 69 -7.54 3.86 8.97
CA LYS A 69 -6.68 4.85 9.65
C LYS A 69 -5.25 4.38 9.65
N VAL A 70 -4.31 5.29 9.57
CA VAL A 70 -2.89 4.99 9.67
C VAL A 70 -2.31 5.77 10.87
N GLY A 71 -2.00 5.11 11.92
CA GLY A 71 -2.24 3.76 12.42
C GLY A 71 -3.12 3.90 13.65
N SER A 72 -2.98 3.06 14.70
CA SER A 72 -3.70 3.25 15.97
C SER A 72 -3.32 4.59 16.62
N VAL A 73 -2.08 5.04 16.42
CA VAL A 73 -1.64 6.42 16.71
C VAL A 73 -1.50 7.12 15.38
N ALA A 74 -2.08 8.32 15.25
CA ALA A 74 -2.10 9.05 13.98
C ALA A 74 -0.69 9.28 13.43
N HIS A 75 -0.49 8.90 12.16
CA HIS A 75 0.78 9.09 11.46
C HIS A 75 0.99 10.57 11.12
N PRO A 76 2.25 11.07 11.17
CA PRO A 76 2.53 12.41 10.69
C PRO A 76 2.12 12.60 9.22
N MET A 77 1.67 13.80 8.89
CA MET A 77 1.29 14.16 7.52
C MET A 77 2.04 15.44 7.12
N GLU A 78 3.37 15.37 7.18
CA GLU A 78 4.26 16.47 6.84
C GLU A 78 4.71 16.37 5.39
N GLU A 79 5.18 17.47 4.81
CA GLU A 79 5.52 17.55 3.38
C GLU A 79 6.49 16.45 2.92
N LYS A 80 7.48 16.11 3.75
CA LYS A 80 8.48 15.08 3.42
C LYS A 80 8.26 13.76 4.12
N HIS A 81 7.24 13.66 4.96
CA HIS A 81 6.95 12.46 5.72
C HIS A 81 5.44 12.33 5.89
N TYR A 82 4.80 11.63 4.98
CA TYR A 82 3.34 11.49 5.00
C TYR A 82 2.90 10.19 4.35
N ILE A 83 1.66 9.83 4.60
CA ILE A 83 1.01 8.70 3.95
C ILE A 83 0.52 9.16 2.59
N GLU A 84 1.09 8.63 1.54
CA GLU A 84 0.79 9.08 0.18
C GLU A 84 -0.49 8.44 -0.35
N TRP A 85 -0.77 7.20 0.00
CA TRP A 85 -2.01 6.56 -0.38
C TRP A 85 -2.40 5.47 0.62
N ILE A 86 -3.71 5.22 0.66
CA ILE A 86 -4.32 4.14 1.43
C ILE A 86 -5.09 3.27 0.45
N GLU A 87 -4.92 1.96 0.56
CA GLU A 87 -5.58 0.99 -0.29
C GLU A 87 -6.38 0.02 0.57
N LEU A 88 -7.63 -0.21 0.19
CA LEU A 88 -8.45 -1.27 0.77
C LEU A 88 -8.61 -2.36 -0.29
N ILE A 89 -8.24 -3.57 0.08
CA ILE A 89 -8.43 -4.73 -0.79
C ILE A 89 -9.64 -5.49 -0.25
N ALA A 90 -10.71 -5.49 -1.02
CA ALA A 90 -12.00 -6.01 -0.62
C ALA A 90 -12.44 -7.08 -1.60
N ASP A 91 -12.52 -8.33 -1.14
CA ASP A 91 -12.86 -9.49 -1.97
C ASP A 91 -12.07 -9.51 -3.28
N GLY A 92 -10.75 -9.21 -3.20
CA GLY A 92 -9.85 -9.23 -4.34
C GLY A 92 -9.81 -7.96 -5.18
N THR A 93 -10.66 -6.97 -4.89
CA THR A 93 -10.68 -5.70 -5.60
C THR A 93 -9.93 -4.64 -4.81
N ALA A 94 -9.04 -3.91 -5.46
CA ALA A 94 -8.28 -2.84 -4.83
C ALA A 94 -8.97 -1.50 -5.00
N TYR A 95 -9.18 -0.80 -3.91
CA TYR A 95 -9.71 0.56 -3.88
C TYR A 95 -8.66 1.45 -3.25
N ARG A 96 -8.34 2.59 -3.88
CA ARG A 96 -7.24 3.45 -3.42
C ARG A 96 -7.66 4.89 -3.32
N LYS A 97 -7.14 5.56 -2.28
CA LYS A 97 -7.23 7.02 -2.17
C LYS A 97 -5.85 7.59 -1.95
N PHE A 98 -5.54 8.63 -2.71
CA PHE A 98 -4.30 9.38 -2.53
C PHE A 98 -4.51 10.48 -1.51
N LEU A 99 -3.49 10.71 -0.68
CA LEU A 99 -3.51 11.74 0.34
C LEU A 99 -2.42 12.77 0.06
N ASN A 100 -2.58 13.94 0.64
CA ASN A 100 -1.59 15.02 0.55
C ASN A 100 -1.09 15.38 1.94
N PRO A 101 0.09 16.01 2.05
CA PRO A 101 0.53 16.56 3.33
C PRO A 101 -0.55 17.47 3.92
N GLY A 102 -0.78 17.34 5.21
CA GLY A 102 -1.81 18.11 5.90
C GLY A 102 -3.17 17.43 5.96
N ASP A 103 -3.41 16.41 5.14
CA ASP A 103 -4.64 15.63 5.22
C ASP A 103 -4.64 14.77 6.49
N ASN A 104 -5.81 14.35 6.93
CA ASN A 104 -5.89 13.33 7.98
C ASN A 104 -5.38 12.01 7.41
N PRO A 105 -4.61 11.21 8.19
CA PRO A 105 -4.08 9.94 7.70
C PRO A 105 -5.15 8.84 7.75
N GLU A 106 -6.19 9.03 7.00
CA GLU A 106 -7.31 8.10 6.94
C GLU A 106 -8.05 8.21 5.62
N ALA A 107 -8.81 7.17 5.27
CA ALA A 107 -9.64 7.15 4.08
C ALA A 107 -10.91 6.33 4.34
N GLU A 108 -12.01 6.74 3.74
CA GLU A 108 -13.28 6.03 3.84
C GLU A 108 -13.62 5.40 2.50
N PHE A 109 -14.18 4.20 2.54
CA PHE A 109 -14.58 3.43 1.37
C PHE A 109 -16.01 2.95 1.55
N GLU A 110 -16.91 3.38 0.66
CA GLU A 110 -18.32 2.99 0.72
C GLU A 110 -18.54 1.71 -0.07
N ILE A 111 -18.15 0.59 0.53
CA ILE A 111 -18.26 -0.72 -0.08
C ILE A 111 -18.66 -1.75 0.96
N SER A 112 -19.19 -2.89 0.50
CA SER A 112 -19.50 -4.04 1.31
C SER A 112 -18.66 -5.21 0.84
N ALA A 113 -18.03 -5.92 1.77
CA ALA A 113 -17.17 -7.05 1.43
C ALA A 113 -17.06 -8.00 2.62
N GLN A 114 -16.70 -9.26 2.34
CA GLN A 114 -16.49 -10.27 3.36
C GLN A 114 -15.03 -10.36 3.81
N ASN A 115 -14.11 -10.28 2.86
CA ASN A 115 -12.67 -10.38 3.14
C ASN A 115 -12.02 -9.04 2.82
N ILE A 116 -11.47 -8.40 3.83
CA ILE A 116 -10.82 -7.11 3.67
C ILE A 116 -9.42 -7.11 4.28
N SER A 117 -8.54 -6.37 3.63
CA SER A 117 -7.24 -6.00 4.17
C SER A 117 -6.92 -4.60 3.68
N ALA A 118 -5.99 -3.94 4.35
CA ALA A 118 -5.61 -2.59 3.98
C ALA A 118 -4.10 -2.49 3.85
N ARG A 119 -3.66 -1.61 2.96
CA ARG A 119 -2.25 -1.24 2.82
C ARG A 119 -2.14 0.26 2.78
N GLU A 120 -0.99 0.77 3.17
CA GLU A 120 -0.66 2.18 3.04
C GLU A 120 0.80 2.32 2.65
N TYR A 121 1.14 3.43 2.00
CA TYR A 121 2.51 3.75 1.68
C TYR A 121 2.94 5.03 2.40
N CYS A 122 3.98 4.91 3.24
CA CYS A 122 4.62 6.03 3.89
C CYS A 122 5.83 6.45 3.07
N THR A 123 5.96 7.73 2.77
CA THR A 123 7.04 8.24 1.91
C THR A 123 8.44 7.96 2.45
N LEU A 124 8.60 7.78 3.77
CA LEU A 124 9.88 7.46 4.38
C LEU A 124 10.03 5.98 4.77
N HIS A 125 8.95 5.32 5.18
CA HIS A 125 9.06 4.00 5.81
C HIS A 125 8.44 2.87 4.99
N GLY A 126 7.96 3.15 3.78
CA GLY A 126 7.55 2.13 2.83
C GLY A 126 6.12 1.63 2.94
N LEU A 127 5.90 0.40 2.52
CA LEU A 127 4.59 -0.21 2.40
C LEU A 127 4.25 -1.00 3.66
N TRP A 128 3.02 -0.81 4.15
CA TRP A 128 2.54 -1.46 5.36
C TRP A 128 1.18 -2.09 5.11
N LYS A 129 0.94 -3.20 5.79
CA LYS A 129 -0.30 -3.97 5.63
C LYS A 129 -0.92 -4.29 7.00
N SER A 130 -2.25 -4.27 7.02
CA SER A 130 -3.02 -4.67 8.20
C SER A 130 -2.90 -6.17 8.50
#